data_609de4412b05f6e629967adbab15a1ae
#
_entry.id   609de4412b05f6e629967adbab15a1ae
#
_cell.length_a   1.000
_cell.length_b   1.000
_cell.length_c   1.000
_cell.angle_alpha   90.00
_cell.angle_beta   90.00
_cell.angle_gamma   90.00
#
_symmetry.space_group_name_H-M   'P 1'
#
loop_
_entity.id
_entity.type
_entity.pdbx_description
1 polymer ?
#
loop_
_entity_poly.entity_id
_entity_poly.type
_entity_poly.pdbx_seq_one_letter_code
_entity_poly.pdbx_strand_id
1 'polypeptide(L)'
;MIIFHIDVNNAFLSWESVYRLREEGETLDLRTVAAVIGGSEKTRHGIVLAKSPIAKTYGIKTAEALSDARKKCPNLLVVPPRHDIYRDFSHRLIEYLKSLTDTVEQFSIDEAFADMTGSKLLEKHSAVEAANFIRTEVEKRFGFTVNIGVSSCKILAKMASDFEKPNKVHTLFPEEIPAKMWPLPVRELHMAGRSSSQVLNKLGIHTIGELANTDVNLLVSHLKSHGRLLWEYANGIDDRPVESLPARAKGVGNSTTLSEDVLTERDAAPVLRRLSESVAKRLRAGKQLAGSISVEIKYADFSAASHQMPLNPCLLYTSDAADD
;
A
#
# COMPACT_ATOMS: atom_id res chain seq x y z
N MET A 1 -14.18 -21.10 5.01
CA MET A 1 -13.74 -19.71 5.24
C MET A 1 -13.88 -18.95 3.93
N ILE A 2 -14.41 -17.72 3.95
CA ILE A 2 -14.57 -16.85 2.77
C ILE A 2 -13.95 -15.51 3.09
N ILE A 3 -12.84 -15.21 2.44
CA ILE A 3 -12.07 -13.97 2.64
C ILE A 3 -12.20 -13.09 1.39
N PHE A 4 -12.53 -11.84 1.61
CA PHE A 4 -12.49 -10.80 0.59
C PHE A 4 -11.25 -9.94 0.77
N HIS A 5 -10.57 -9.62 -0.33
CA HIS A 5 -9.59 -8.54 -0.39
C HIS A 5 -10.17 -7.40 -1.21
N ILE A 6 -10.31 -6.24 -0.59
CA ILE A 6 -10.87 -5.03 -1.19
C ILE A 6 -9.72 -4.05 -1.48
N ASP A 7 -9.60 -3.57 -2.72
CA ASP A 7 -8.54 -2.68 -3.20
C ASP A 7 -9.14 -1.49 -3.95
N VAL A 8 -8.85 -0.27 -3.51
CA VAL A 8 -9.40 0.95 -4.11
C VAL A 8 -8.68 1.29 -5.40
N ASN A 9 -9.43 1.43 -6.48
CA ASN A 9 -8.85 1.73 -7.78
C ASN A 9 -8.29 3.17 -7.85
N ASN A 10 -6.97 3.30 -8.08
CA ASN A 10 -6.25 4.57 -8.15
C ASN A 10 -6.54 5.49 -6.94
N ALA A 11 -6.48 4.97 -5.76
CA ALA A 11 -6.99 5.52 -4.51
C ALA A 11 -6.83 7.05 -4.37
N PHE A 12 -5.61 7.57 -4.29
CA PHE A 12 -5.37 9.00 -4.05
C PHE A 12 -5.98 9.88 -5.14
N LEU A 13 -5.89 9.49 -6.39
CA LEU A 13 -6.47 10.28 -7.48
C LEU A 13 -8.01 10.18 -7.49
N SER A 14 -8.56 9.01 -7.20
CA SER A 14 -10.00 8.82 -7.13
C SER A 14 -10.60 9.58 -5.96
N TRP A 15 -9.99 9.54 -4.78
CA TRP A 15 -10.44 10.28 -3.60
C TRP A 15 -10.33 11.80 -3.79
N GLU A 16 -9.22 12.25 -4.36
CA GLU A 16 -9.03 13.67 -4.72
C GLU A 16 -10.11 14.15 -5.67
N SER A 17 -10.39 13.37 -6.72
CA SER A 17 -11.42 13.72 -7.71
C SER A 17 -12.81 13.77 -7.10
N VAL A 18 -13.17 12.76 -6.30
CA VAL A 18 -14.46 12.72 -5.61
C VAL A 18 -14.64 13.90 -4.66
N TYR A 19 -13.61 14.23 -3.88
CA TYR A 19 -13.65 15.33 -2.94
C TYR A 19 -13.87 16.67 -3.67
N ARG A 20 -13.11 16.94 -4.73
CA ARG A 20 -13.26 18.16 -5.54
C ARG A 20 -14.65 18.30 -6.14
N LEU A 21 -15.18 17.22 -6.71
CA LEU A 21 -16.50 17.21 -7.32
C LEU A 21 -17.63 17.43 -6.30
N ARG A 22 -17.54 16.82 -5.11
CA ARG A 22 -18.63 16.82 -4.13
C ARG A 22 -18.57 17.94 -3.12
N GLU A 23 -17.36 18.28 -2.65
CA GLU A 23 -17.15 19.21 -1.53
C GLU A 23 -16.67 20.60 -2.01
N GLU A 24 -15.91 20.66 -3.10
CA GLU A 24 -15.40 21.93 -3.63
C GLU A 24 -16.21 22.45 -4.82
N GLY A 25 -17.17 21.67 -5.34
CA GLY A 25 -18.03 22.08 -6.44
C GLY A 25 -17.30 22.18 -7.79
N GLU A 26 -16.11 21.58 -7.92
CA GLU A 26 -15.41 21.49 -9.20
C GLU A 26 -16.18 20.61 -10.19
N THR A 27 -16.03 20.89 -11.48
CA THR A 27 -16.71 20.13 -12.55
C THR A 27 -15.77 19.16 -13.26
N LEU A 28 -14.44 19.31 -13.07
CA LEU A 28 -13.44 18.47 -13.71
C LEU A 28 -13.19 17.19 -12.90
N ASP A 29 -13.57 16.06 -13.48
CA ASP A 29 -13.20 14.74 -12.94
C ASP A 29 -11.76 14.39 -13.34
N LEU A 30 -10.84 14.36 -12.37
CA LEU A 30 -9.43 14.03 -12.60
C LEU A 30 -9.21 12.63 -13.20
N ARG A 31 -10.18 11.73 -13.06
CA ARG A 31 -10.15 10.37 -13.60
C ARG A 31 -10.32 10.34 -15.13
N THR A 32 -10.91 11.39 -15.70
CA THR A 32 -11.23 11.48 -17.14
C THR A 32 -10.23 12.29 -17.96
N VAL A 33 -9.18 12.79 -17.32
CA VAL A 33 -8.11 13.57 -17.98
C VAL A 33 -6.74 13.00 -17.62
N ALA A 34 -5.69 13.41 -18.36
CA ALA A 34 -4.32 13.07 -18.01
C ALA A 34 -3.90 13.81 -16.74
N ALA A 35 -4.09 13.21 -15.58
CA ALA A 35 -3.81 13.78 -14.27
C ALA A 35 -3.00 12.84 -13.38
N VAL A 36 -2.22 13.41 -12.49
CA VAL A 36 -1.49 12.68 -11.44
C VAL A 36 -1.58 13.42 -10.11
N ILE A 37 -1.55 12.65 -9.02
CA ILE A 37 -1.23 13.17 -7.71
C ILE A 37 0.29 13.13 -7.58
N GLY A 38 0.91 14.27 -7.28
CA GLY A 38 2.37 14.35 -7.18
C GLY A 38 2.84 15.48 -6.29
N GLY A 39 4.03 15.31 -5.74
CA GLY A 39 4.66 16.30 -4.87
C GLY A 39 5.20 17.51 -5.64
N SER A 40 5.95 18.36 -4.95
CA SER A 40 6.54 19.56 -5.55
C SER A 40 7.89 19.27 -6.20
N GLU A 41 8.04 19.61 -7.46
CA GLU A 41 9.33 19.53 -8.18
C GLU A 41 10.36 20.51 -7.56
N LYS A 42 9.90 21.67 -7.04
CA LYS A 42 10.76 22.68 -6.43
C LYS A 42 11.44 22.24 -5.14
N THR A 43 10.86 21.25 -4.44
CA THR A 43 11.35 20.75 -3.15
C THR A 43 11.95 19.35 -3.21
N ARG A 44 12.34 18.88 -4.40
CA ARG A 44 12.84 17.50 -4.65
C ARG A 44 11.84 16.39 -4.28
N HIS A 45 10.56 16.72 -4.08
CA HIS A 45 9.46 15.77 -3.82
C HIS A 45 8.62 15.51 -5.08
N GLY A 46 9.13 15.84 -6.25
CA GLY A 46 8.43 15.74 -7.53
C GLY A 46 8.33 14.32 -8.07
N ILE A 47 7.61 13.43 -7.38
CA ILE A 47 7.30 12.08 -7.86
C ILE A 47 5.79 11.89 -8.04
N VAL A 48 5.43 10.99 -8.94
CA VAL A 48 4.05 10.53 -9.17
C VAL A 48 3.64 9.58 -8.05
N LEU A 49 2.63 9.96 -7.26
CA LEU A 49 2.05 9.12 -6.20
C LEU A 49 0.89 8.28 -6.72
N ALA A 50 0.01 8.87 -7.54
CA ALA A 50 -1.08 8.19 -8.21
C ALA A 50 -1.31 8.82 -9.59
N LYS A 51 -1.94 8.08 -10.51
CA LYS A 51 -2.17 8.52 -11.88
C LYS A 51 -3.55 8.12 -12.36
N SER A 52 -4.12 8.95 -13.24
CA SER A 52 -5.37 8.62 -13.92
C SER A 52 -5.20 7.49 -14.94
N PRO A 53 -6.30 6.82 -15.34
CA PRO A 53 -6.28 5.86 -16.44
C PRO A 53 -5.72 6.49 -17.73
N ILE A 54 -6.05 7.75 -18.01
CA ILE A 54 -5.54 8.47 -19.18
C ILE A 54 -4.03 8.71 -19.06
N ALA A 55 -3.52 9.15 -17.90
CA ALA A 55 -2.08 9.31 -17.69
C ALA A 55 -1.32 7.98 -17.86
N LYS A 56 -1.94 6.85 -17.48
CA LYS A 56 -1.38 5.51 -17.68
C LYS A 56 -1.16 5.20 -19.17
N THR A 57 -2.03 5.65 -20.09
CA THR A 57 -1.89 5.39 -21.54
C THR A 57 -0.66 6.09 -22.14
N TYR A 58 -0.19 7.18 -21.52
CA TYR A 58 1.09 7.84 -21.87
C TYR A 58 2.32 7.12 -21.31
N GLY A 59 2.16 5.97 -20.65
CA GLY A 59 3.26 5.22 -20.06
C GLY A 59 3.80 5.83 -18.77
N ILE A 60 3.04 6.73 -18.11
CA ILE A 60 3.38 7.30 -16.80
C ILE A 60 3.30 6.21 -15.74
N LYS A 61 4.32 6.15 -14.86
CA LYS A 61 4.42 5.14 -13.79
C LYS A 61 4.36 5.79 -12.42
N THR A 62 3.80 5.09 -11.45
CA THR A 62 3.92 5.48 -10.03
C THR A 62 5.38 5.43 -9.61
N ALA A 63 5.79 6.35 -8.74
CA ALA A 63 7.15 6.58 -8.26
C ALA A 63 8.15 7.11 -9.30
N GLU A 64 7.73 7.45 -10.53
CA GLU A 64 8.63 8.15 -11.46
C GLU A 64 8.67 9.66 -11.18
N ALA A 65 9.74 10.33 -11.61
CA ALA A 65 9.86 11.77 -11.47
C ALA A 65 8.81 12.52 -12.31
N LEU A 66 8.24 13.59 -11.77
CA LEU A 66 7.26 14.41 -12.50
C LEU A 66 7.86 15.03 -13.77
N SER A 67 9.15 15.38 -13.76
CA SER A 67 9.88 15.85 -14.96
C SER A 67 9.85 14.84 -16.10
N ASP A 68 9.99 13.54 -15.80
CA ASP A 68 9.91 12.48 -16.80
C ASP A 68 8.46 12.19 -17.22
N ALA A 69 7.52 12.27 -16.29
CA ALA A 69 6.10 12.18 -16.61
C ALA A 69 5.65 13.29 -17.57
N ARG A 70 6.12 14.55 -17.37
CA ARG A 70 5.82 15.67 -18.27
C ARG A 70 6.45 15.53 -19.66
N LYS A 71 7.61 14.89 -19.79
CA LYS A 71 8.19 14.57 -21.11
C LYS A 71 7.27 13.63 -21.91
N LYS A 72 6.59 12.71 -21.24
CA LYS A 72 5.64 11.77 -21.85
C LYS A 72 4.28 12.42 -22.15
N CYS A 73 3.85 13.33 -21.28
CA CYS A 73 2.58 14.07 -21.41
C CYS A 73 2.79 15.55 -21.04
N PRO A 74 3.08 16.45 -22.02
CA PRO A 74 3.37 17.86 -21.75
C PRO A 74 2.23 18.59 -21.03
N ASN A 75 0.98 18.23 -21.31
CA ASN A 75 -0.22 18.81 -20.71
C ASN A 75 -0.69 18.05 -19.45
N LEU A 76 0.21 17.33 -18.78
CA LEU A 76 -0.13 16.57 -17.58
C LEU A 76 -0.56 17.51 -16.44
N LEU A 77 -1.77 17.29 -15.95
CA LEU A 77 -2.28 17.97 -14.76
C LEU A 77 -1.66 17.33 -13.50
N VAL A 78 -0.92 18.11 -12.74
CA VAL A 78 -0.30 17.67 -11.48
C VAL A 78 -1.05 18.31 -10.32
N VAL A 79 -1.58 17.48 -9.43
CA VAL A 79 -2.34 17.90 -8.24
C VAL A 79 -1.54 17.52 -7.00
N PRO A 80 -1.33 18.44 -6.04
CA PRO A 80 -0.62 18.13 -4.81
C PRO A 80 -1.43 17.15 -3.94
N PRO A 81 -0.77 16.24 -3.18
CA PRO A 81 -1.46 15.27 -2.33
C PRO A 81 -2.07 15.94 -1.09
N ARG A 82 -3.26 15.50 -0.70
CA ARG A 82 -3.99 15.89 0.51
C ARG A 82 -4.24 14.66 1.39
N HIS A 83 -3.22 14.23 2.13
CA HIS A 83 -3.24 12.98 2.89
C HIS A 83 -4.29 12.90 4.00
N ASP A 84 -4.73 14.00 4.54
CA ASP A 84 -5.82 14.10 5.52
C ASP A 84 -7.16 13.67 4.90
N ILE A 85 -7.48 14.15 3.71
CA ILE A 85 -8.66 13.75 2.94
C ILE A 85 -8.61 12.26 2.61
N TYR A 86 -7.43 11.76 2.19
CA TYR A 86 -7.28 10.34 1.82
C TYR A 86 -7.44 9.42 3.03
N ARG A 87 -7.01 9.84 4.22
CA ARG A 87 -7.25 9.11 5.46
C ARG A 87 -8.73 9.07 5.84
N ASP A 88 -9.47 10.16 5.61
CA ASP A 88 -10.90 10.19 5.85
C ASP A 88 -11.65 9.20 4.94
N PHE A 89 -11.39 9.21 3.65
CA PHE A 89 -11.99 8.23 2.72
C PHE A 89 -11.64 6.79 3.08
N SER A 90 -10.38 6.52 3.41
CA SER A 90 -9.93 5.21 3.90
C SER A 90 -10.70 4.78 5.15
N HIS A 91 -10.79 5.66 6.15
CA HIS A 91 -11.51 5.38 7.38
C HIS A 91 -13.00 5.08 7.12
N ARG A 92 -13.67 5.88 6.31
CA ARG A 92 -15.08 5.68 5.95
C ARG A 92 -15.31 4.34 5.23
N LEU A 93 -14.40 3.93 4.35
CA LEU A 93 -14.45 2.61 3.71
C LEU A 93 -14.31 1.49 4.74
N ILE A 94 -13.33 1.57 5.64
CA ILE A 94 -13.10 0.56 6.69
C ILE A 94 -14.32 0.45 7.61
N GLU A 95 -14.91 1.56 8.05
CA GLU A 95 -16.12 1.56 8.88
C GLU A 95 -17.32 0.96 8.13
N TYR A 96 -17.45 1.21 6.84
CA TYR A 96 -18.46 0.55 6.02
C TYR A 96 -18.24 -0.97 5.99
N LEU A 97 -17.02 -1.45 5.77
CA LEU A 97 -16.72 -2.89 5.76
C LEU A 97 -17.00 -3.54 7.14
N LYS A 98 -16.65 -2.86 8.23
CA LYS A 98 -16.97 -3.31 9.61
C LYS A 98 -18.47 -3.37 9.88
N SER A 99 -19.29 -2.64 9.16
CA SER A 99 -20.76 -2.77 9.27
C SER A 99 -21.32 -4.06 8.64
N LEU A 100 -20.49 -4.76 7.84
CA LEU A 100 -20.86 -5.97 7.12
C LEU A 100 -20.34 -7.24 7.78
N THR A 101 -19.23 -7.16 8.49
CA THR A 101 -18.60 -8.28 9.22
C THR A 101 -17.78 -7.77 10.41
N ASP A 102 -17.65 -8.58 11.44
CA ASP A 102 -16.90 -8.22 12.65
C ASP A 102 -15.38 -8.27 12.46
N THR A 103 -14.90 -8.93 11.41
CA THR A 103 -13.48 -9.18 11.20
C THR A 103 -12.99 -8.50 9.92
N VAL A 104 -12.43 -7.29 10.09
CA VAL A 104 -11.84 -6.47 9.02
C VAL A 104 -10.43 -6.07 9.41
N GLU A 105 -9.47 -6.41 8.58
CA GLU A 105 -8.06 -6.01 8.69
C GLU A 105 -7.74 -4.92 7.67
N GLN A 106 -7.41 -3.73 8.14
CA GLN A 106 -6.86 -2.70 7.28
C GLN A 106 -5.41 -3.03 6.94
N PHE A 107 -5.15 -3.46 5.71
CA PHE A 107 -3.82 -3.87 5.25
C PHE A 107 -2.95 -2.67 4.82
N SER A 108 -3.56 -1.70 4.15
CA SER A 108 -2.94 -0.41 3.79
C SER A 108 -3.96 0.73 3.88
N ILE A 109 -3.62 1.91 3.37
CA ILE A 109 -4.57 3.03 3.33
C ILE A 109 -5.73 2.78 2.35
N ASP A 110 -5.53 1.94 1.34
CA ASP A 110 -6.45 1.66 0.24
C ASP A 110 -6.83 0.19 0.09
N GLU A 111 -6.31 -0.68 0.97
CA GLU A 111 -6.56 -2.11 0.92
C GLU A 111 -7.03 -2.66 2.27
N ALA A 112 -7.98 -3.57 2.22
CA ALA A 112 -8.46 -4.28 3.40
C ALA A 112 -8.77 -5.74 3.10
N PHE A 113 -8.57 -6.60 4.11
CA PHE A 113 -9.15 -7.95 4.14
C PHE A 113 -10.41 -7.94 5.01
N ALA A 114 -11.42 -8.70 4.60
CA ALA A 114 -12.63 -8.93 5.37
C ALA A 114 -12.92 -10.44 5.40
N ASP A 115 -13.04 -11.02 6.59
CA ASP A 115 -13.56 -12.36 6.73
C ASP A 115 -15.09 -12.29 6.70
N MET A 116 -15.64 -12.74 5.61
CA MET A 116 -17.09 -12.72 5.39
C MET A 116 -17.78 -14.00 5.89
N THR A 117 -17.04 -14.98 6.41
CA THR A 117 -17.57 -16.25 6.88
C THR A 117 -18.65 -16.01 7.95
N GLY A 118 -19.86 -16.52 7.70
CA GLY A 118 -20.99 -16.35 8.63
C GLY A 118 -21.61 -14.95 8.66
N SER A 119 -21.20 -14.05 7.73
CA SER A 119 -21.84 -12.73 7.64
C SER A 119 -23.28 -12.84 7.13
N LYS A 120 -24.14 -11.92 7.60
CA LYS A 120 -25.54 -11.83 7.14
C LYS A 120 -25.66 -11.67 5.62
N LEU A 121 -24.63 -11.14 4.98
CA LEU A 121 -24.62 -10.96 3.52
C LEU A 121 -24.49 -12.32 2.81
N LEU A 122 -23.65 -13.23 3.34
CA LEU A 122 -23.47 -14.57 2.79
C LEU A 122 -24.61 -15.55 3.14
N GLU A 123 -25.45 -15.22 4.12
CA GLU A 123 -26.70 -15.99 4.36
C GLU A 123 -27.69 -15.87 3.20
N LYS A 124 -27.62 -14.77 2.43
CA LYS A 124 -28.59 -14.42 1.38
C LYS A 124 -28.02 -14.46 -0.03
N HIS A 125 -26.71 -14.43 -0.15
CA HIS A 125 -25.99 -14.29 -1.42
C HIS A 125 -24.81 -15.25 -1.49
N SER A 126 -24.46 -15.68 -2.70
CA SER A 126 -23.17 -16.32 -2.95
C SER A 126 -22.03 -15.34 -2.69
N ALA A 127 -20.81 -15.83 -2.51
CA ALA A 127 -19.64 -14.98 -2.26
C ALA A 127 -19.40 -13.95 -3.37
N VAL A 128 -19.64 -14.34 -4.64
CA VAL A 128 -19.49 -13.43 -5.80
C VAL A 128 -20.59 -12.37 -5.83
N GLU A 129 -21.83 -12.72 -5.53
CA GLU A 129 -22.95 -11.75 -5.43
C GLU A 129 -22.73 -10.77 -4.30
N ALA A 130 -22.29 -11.25 -3.13
CA ALA A 130 -21.94 -10.42 -1.98
C ALA A 130 -20.81 -9.43 -2.31
N ALA A 131 -19.76 -9.88 -2.98
CA ALA A 131 -18.67 -9.03 -3.42
C ALA A 131 -19.14 -7.97 -4.43
N ASN A 132 -19.98 -8.35 -5.41
CA ASN A 132 -20.57 -7.39 -6.34
C ASN A 132 -21.49 -6.39 -5.67
N PHE A 133 -22.25 -6.79 -4.67
CA PHE A 133 -23.06 -5.90 -3.84
C PHE A 133 -22.16 -4.86 -3.16
N ILE A 134 -21.10 -5.28 -2.48
CA ILE A 134 -20.14 -4.38 -1.81
C ILE A 134 -19.52 -3.42 -2.81
N ARG A 135 -19.03 -3.91 -3.96
CA ARG A 135 -18.44 -3.11 -5.02
C ARG A 135 -19.38 -1.99 -5.49
N THR A 136 -20.65 -2.35 -5.75
CA THR A 136 -21.68 -1.39 -6.20
C THR A 136 -22.06 -0.38 -5.12
N GLU A 137 -22.18 -0.82 -3.87
CA GLU A 137 -22.49 0.08 -2.77
C GLU A 137 -21.33 1.05 -2.47
N VAL A 138 -20.08 0.62 -2.58
CA VAL A 138 -18.91 1.49 -2.44
C VAL A 138 -18.94 2.59 -3.51
N GLU A 139 -19.17 2.24 -4.77
CA GLU A 139 -19.25 3.20 -5.86
C GLU A 139 -20.39 4.20 -5.65
N LYS A 140 -21.58 3.73 -5.29
CA LYS A 140 -22.76 4.57 -5.04
C LYS A 140 -22.58 5.51 -3.85
N ARG A 141 -22.08 5.00 -2.72
CA ARG A 141 -21.95 5.77 -1.47
C ARG A 141 -20.78 6.74 -1.51
N PHE A 142 -19.64 6.26 -1.95
CA PHE A 142 -18.39 7.00 -1.85
C PHE A 142 -17.92 7.63 -3.17
N GLY A 143 -18.43 7.20 -4.32
CA GLY A 143 -18.12 7.77 -5.64
C GLY A 143 -16.81 7.31 -6.25
N PHE A 144 -16.13 6.33 -5.65
CA PHE A 144 -14.95 5.66 -6.20
C PHE A 144 -15.20 4.17 -6.35
N THR A 145 -14.36 3.50 -7.12
CA THR A 145 -14.50 2.07 -7.41
C THR A 145 -13.47 1.23 -6.66
N VAL A 146 -13.80 -0.03 -6.43
CA VAL A 146 -12.92 -1.03 -5.82
C VAL A 146 -12.83 -2.29 -6.68
N ASN A 147 -11.69 -2.97 -6.59
CA ASN A 147 -11.58 -4.38 -6.98
C ASN A 147 -11.78 -5.25 -5.75
N ILE A 148 -12.43 -6.38 -5.91
CA ILE A 148 -12.61 -7.35 -4.83
C ILE A 148 -12.14 -8.72 -5.31
N GLY A 149 -11.18 -9.28 -4.61
CA GLY A 149 -10.76 -10.67 -4.74
C GLY A 149 -11.44 -11.54 -3.68
N VAL A 150 -11.96 -12.68 -4.09
CA VAL A 150 -12.69 -13.62 -3.24
C VAL A 150 -11.97 -14.95 -3.19
N SER A 151 -11.67 -15.46 -2.00
CA SER A 151 -11.03 -16.75 -1.83
C SER A 151 -11.23 -17.34 -0.42
N SER A 152 -10.55 -18.45 -0.14
CA SER A 152 -10.52 -19.13 1.15
C SER A 152 -9.37 -18.68 2.07
N CYS A 153 -8.38 -17.94 1.57
CA CYS A 153 -7.25 -17.42 2.34
C CYS A 153 -6.80 -16.04 1.82
N LYS A 154 -5.99 -15.32 2.61
CA LYS A 154 -5.60 -13.93 2.33
C LYS A 154 -4.78 -13.81 1.05
N ILE A 155 -3.79 -14.67 0.84
CA ILE A 155 -2.93 -14.58 -0.35
C ILE A 155 -3.72 -14.76 -1.65
N LEU A 156 -4.62 -15.73 -1.70
CA LEU A 156 -5.42 -15.98 -2.90
C LEU A 156 -6.44 -14.85 -3.14
N ALA A 157 -7.07 -14.32 -2.09
CA ALA A 157 -7.95 -13.16 -2.22
C ALA A 157 -7.19 -11.92 -2.72
N LYS A 158 -5.97 -11.67 -2.22
CA LYS A 158 -5.09 -10.59 -2.70
C LYS A 158 -4.72 -10.77 -4.17
N MET A 159 -4.31 -11.97 -4.59
CA MET A 159 -3.98 -12.27 -5.98
C MET A 159 -5.19 -12.07 -6.90
N ALA A 160 -6.37 -12.53 -6.49
CA ALA A 160 -7.60 -12.36 -7.25
C ALA A 160 -7.95 -10.89 -7.51
N SER A 161 -7.78 -10.01 -6.52
CA SER A 161 -8.09 -8.59 -6.66
C SER A 161 -7.19 -7.86 -7.67
N ASP A 162 -6.03 -8.44 -8.00
CA ASP A 162 -5.05 -7.86 -8.91
C ASP A 162 -5.19 -8.33 -10.38
N PHE A 163 -6.02 -9.34 -10.69
CA PHE A 163 -6.12 -9.93 -12.05
C PHE A 163 -6.51 -8.91 -13.11
N GLU A 164 -7.66 -8.32 -13.00
CA GLU A 164 -8.15 -7.31 -13.94
C GLU A 164 -8.74 -6.12 -13.18
N LYS A 165 -8.26 -4.93 -13.48
CA LYS A 165 -8.70 -3.65 -12.89
C LYS A 165 -9.13 -2.70 -13.99
N PRO A 166 -10.06 -1.77 -13.75
CA PRO A 166 -10.72 -1.44 -12.50
C PRO A 166 -12.12 -2.04 -12.33
N ASN A 167 -12.67 -1.94 -11.12
CA ASN A 167 -14.09 -2.15 -10.79
C ASN A 167 -14.58 -3.58 -11.10
N LYS A 168 -13.80 -4.58 -10.69
CA LYS A 168 -14.05 -6.00 -10.94
C LYS A 168 -14.12 -6.82 -9.65
N VAL A 169 -14.78 -7.96 -9.76
CA VAL A 169 -14.77 -9.03 -8.76
C VAL A 169 -14.16 -10.27 -9.41
N HIS A 170 -13.19 -10.87 -8.75
CA HIS A 170 -12.55 -12.09 -9.20
C HIS A 170 -12.49 -13.11 -8.07
N THR A 171 -12.58 -14.40 -8.43
CA THR A 171 -12.33 -15.51 -7.52
C THR A 171 -10.97 -16.14 -7.83
N LEU A 172 -10.34 -16.67 -6.78
CA LEU A 172 -9.20 -17.55 -6.89
C LEU A 172 -9.23 -18.57 -5.75
N PHE A 173 -10.04 -19.62 -5.89
CA PHE A 173 -10.05 -20.73 -4.95
C PHE A 173 -8.92 -21.71 -5.26
N PRO A 174 -8.56 -22.61 -4.32
CA PRO A 174 -7.45 -23.56 -4.51
C PRO A 174 -7.52 -24.36 -5.81
N GLU A 175 -8.70 -24.79 -6.23
CA GLU A 175 -8.93 -25.52 -7.47
C GLU A 175 -8.72 -24.66 -8.74
N GLU A 176 -8.76 -23.33 -8.61
CA GLU A 176 -8.58 -22.40 -9.72
C GLU A 176 -7.10 -21.99 -9.91
N ILE A 177 -6.22 -22.28 -8.94
CA ILE A 177 -4.81 -21.90 -8.96
C ILE A 177 -4.10 -22.32 -10.26
N PRO A 178 -4.19 -23.58 -10.72
CA PRO A 178 -3.48 -24.01 -11.92
C PRO A 178 -3.92 -23.25 -13.18
N ALA A 179 -5.19 -22.88 -13.26
CA ALA A 179 -5.74 -22.23 -14.45
C ALA A 179 -5.55 -20.72 -14.43
N LYS A 180 -5.69 -20.07 -13.27
CA LYS A 180 -5.73 -18.60 -13.17
C LYS A 180 -4.43 -17.97 -12.69
N MET A 181 -3.69 -18.63 -11.78
CA MET A 181 -2.51 -18.02 -11.14
C MET A 181 -1.19 -18.58 -11.68
N TRP A 182 -1.07 -19.89 -11.88
CA TRP A 182 0.19 -20.50 -12.31
C TRP A 182 0.71 -20.01 -13.69
N PRO A 183 -0.13 -19.67 -14.71
CA PRO A 183 0.36 -19.12 -15.96
C PRO A 183 0.96 -17.73 -15.87
N LEU A 184 0.72 -17.00 -14.77
CA LEU A 184 1.21 -15.63 -14.60
C LEU A 184 2.73 -15.61 -14.45
N PRO A 185 3.40 -14.52 -14.92
CA PRO A 185 4.81 -14.29 -14.63
C PRO A 185 5.07 -14.30 -13.14
N VAL A 186 6.21 -14.86 -12.72
CA VAL A 186 6.56 -14.99 -11.28
C VAL A 186 6.61 -13.65 -10.53
N ARG A 187 6.89 -12.56 -11.22
CA ARG A 187 6.89 -11.19 -10.66
C ARG A 187 5.50 -10.70 -10.26
N GLU A 188 4.43 -11.29 -10.77
CA GLU A 188 3.06 -10.93 -10.44
C GLU A 188 2.60 -11.58 -9.12
N LEU A 189 3.34 -12.55 -8.60
CA LEU A 189 3.06 -13.11 -7.28
C LEU A 189 3.30 -12.05 -6.21
N HIS A 190 2.34 -11.91 -5.30
CA HIS A 190 2.49 -11.01 -4.15
C HIS A 190 3.78 -11.32 -3.39
N MET A 191 4.53 -10.29 -3.00
CA MET A 191 5.87 -10.36 -2.39
C MET A 191 7.02 -10.76 -3.34
N ALA A 192 6.78 -11.20 -4.58
CA ALA A 192 7.85 -11.44 -5.55
C ALA A 192 8.33 -10.13 -6.21
N GLY A 193 8.97 -9.27 -5.43
CA GLY A 193 9.52 -8.00 -5.89
C GLY A 193 10.65 -8.17 -6.92
N ARG A 194 11.14 -7.05 -7.46
CA ARG A 194 12.17 -7.03 -8.52
C ARG A 194 13.40 -7.90 -8.19
N SER A 195 13.93 -7.80 -6.98
CA SER A 195 15.10 -8.56 -6.57
C SER A 195 14.84 -10.07 -6.57
N SER A 196 13.76 -10.51 -5.94
CA SER A 196 13.38 -11.93 -5.87
C SER A 196 13.10 -12.51 -7.26
N SER A 197 12.35 -11.77 -8.11
CA SER A 197 12.08 -12.19 -9.48
C SER A 197 13.33 -12.32 -10.34
N GLN A 198 14.33 -11.46 -10.14
CA GLN A 198 15.62 -11.60 -10.84
C GLN A 198 16.38 -12.86 -10.42
N VAL A 199 16.35 -13.22 -9.14
CA VAL A 199 16.97 -14.47 -8.65
C VAL A 199 16.23 -15.67 -9.23
N LEU A 200 14.88 -15.69 -9.16
CA LEU A 200 14.07 -16.77 -9.70
C LEU A 200 14.28 -16.95 -11.22
N ASN A 201 14.29 -15.86 -11.98
CA ASN A 201 14.56 -15.92 -13.42
C ASN A 201 15.95 -16.49 -13.77
N LYS A 202 16.98 -16.19 -12.95
CA LYS A 202 18.32 -16.81 -13.11
C LYS A 202 18.32 -18.31 -12.83
N LEU A 203 17.38 -18.81 -12.05
CA LEU A 203 17.18 -20.23 -11.77
C LEU A 203 16.28 -20.90 -12.83
N GLY A 204 15.84 -20.17 -13.88
CA GLY A 204 14.94 -20.69 -14.91
C GLY A 204 13.48 -20.70 -14.48
N ILE A 205 13.09 -19.99 -13.41
CA ILE A 205 11.74 -19.93 -12.89
C ILE A 205 11.11 -18.60 -13.35
N HIS A 206 10.20 -18.68 -14.32
CA HIS A 206 9.60 -17.50 -14.97
C HIS A 206 8.12 -17.31 -14.63
N THR A 207 7.43 -18.40 -14.28
CA THR A 207 6.00 -18.41 -13.95
C THR A 207 5.77 -18.80 -12.50
N ILE A 208 4.58 -18.46 -11.99
CA ILE A 208 4.16 -18.87 -10.64
C ILE A 208 4.04 -20.39 -10.56
N GLY A 209 3.58 -21.06 -11.65
CA GLY A 209 3.48 -22.50 -11.70
C GLY A 209 4.83 -23.20 -11.65
N GLU A 210 5.85 -22.68 -12.34
CA GLU A 210 7.23 -23.19 -12.23
C GLU A 210 7.76 -23.03 -10.81
N LEU A 211 7.51 -21.91 -10.14
CA LEU A 211 7.86 -21.69 -8.75
C LEU A 211 7.17 -22.69 -7.82
N ALA A 212 5.87 -22.91 -7.99
CA ALA A 212 5.07 -23.84 -7.18
C ALA A 212 5.60 -25.28 -7.25
N ASN A 213 6.13 -25.69 -8.40
CA ASN A 213 6.63 -27.02 -8.67
C ASN A 213 8.16 -27.17 -8.43
N THR A 214 8.84 -26.11 -8.00
CA THR A 214 10.27 -26.15 -7.69
C THR A 214 10.51 -26.72 -6.29
N ASP A 215 11.64 -27.44 -6.10
CA ASP A 215 12.06 -27.89 -4.77
C ASP A 215 12.26 -26.69 -3.84
N VAL A 216 11.52 -26.68 -2.74
CA VAL A 216 11.56 -25.60 -1.74
C VAL A 216 12.97 -25.42 -1.14
N ASN A 217 13.78 -26.47 -1.05
CA ASN A 217 15.15 -26.37 -0.53
C ASN A 217 16.06 -25.58 -1.47
N LEU A 218 15.86 -25.71 -2.79
CA LEU A 218 16.56 -24.88 -3.75
C LEU A 218 16.20 -23.39 -3.56
N LEU A 219 14.93 -23.08 -3.38
CA LEU A 219 14.47 -21.70 -3.15
C LEU A 219 15.02 -21.13 -1.83
N VAL A 220 15.02 -21.94 -0.77
CA VAL A 220 15.56 -21.55 0.55
C VAL A 220 17.08 -21.31 0.47
N SER A 221 17.82 -22.07 -0.31
CA SER A 221 19.27 -21.88 -0.48
C SER A 221 19.62 -20.50 -1.07
N HIS A 222 18.78 -19.97 -1.98
CA HIS A 222 18.99 -18.69 -2.67
C HIS A 222 18.28 -17.49 -2.04
N LEU A 223 17.07 -17.69 -1.52
CA LEU A 223 16.19 -16.62 -1.01
C LEU A 223 15.89 -16.75 0.48
N LYS A 224 16.44 -17.73 1.17
CA LYS A 224 16.24 -18.00 2.61
C LYS A 224 14.75 -18.22 2.93
N SER A 225 14.29 -17.73 4.07
CA SER A 225 12.88 -17.81 4.48
C SER A 225 11.91 -17.20 3.46
N HIS A 226 12.36 -16.19 2.71
CA HIS A 226 11.56 -15.58 1.67
C HIS A 226 11.28 -16.53 0.49
N GLY A 227 12.23 -17.42 0.16
CA GLY A 227 12.03 -18.46 -0.86
C GLY A 227 10.94 -19.44 -0.47
N ARG A 228 10.89 -19.86 0.81
CA ARG A 228 9.80 -20.69 1.34
C ARG A 228 8.47 -19.97 1.27
N LEU A 229 8.41 -18.72 1.70
CA LEU A 229 7.18 -17.90 1.65
C LEU A 229 6.63 -17.80 0.23
N LEU A 230 7.47 -17.51 -0.76
CA LEU A 230 7.05 -17.41 -2.15
C LEU A 230 6.53 -18.76 -2.69
N TRP A 231 7.15 -19.87 -2.29
CA TRP A 231 6.69 -21.21 -2.64
C TRP A 231 5.31 -21.52 -2.02
N GLU A 232 5.13 -21.23 -0.74
CA GLU A 232 3.85 -21.37 -0.05
C GLU A 232 2.76 -20.55 -0.77
N TYR A 233 3.04 -19.29 -1.09
CA TYR A 233 2.09 -18.41 -1.79
C TYR A 233 1.77 -18.90 -3.21
N ALA A 234 2.75 -19.42 -3.95
CA ALA A 234 2.53 -20.01 -5.27
C ALA A 234 1.64 -21.26 -5.23
N ASN A 235 1.61 -21.95 -4.09
CA ASN A 235 0.75 -23.10 -3.81
C ASN A 235 -0.57 -22.72 -3.09
N GLY A 236 -0.83 -21.42 -2.88
CA GLY A 236 -2.04 -20.94 -2.21
C GLY A 236 -2.08 -21.22 -0.71
N ILE A 237 -0.92 -21.46 -0.09
CA ILE A 237 -0.79 -21.75 1.34
C ILE A 237 -0.61 -20.43 2.09
N ASP A 238 -1.60 -20.07 2.91
CA ASP A 238 -1.57 -18.91 3.80
C ASP A 238 -2.56 -19.10 4.95
N ASP A 239 -2.05 -19.51 6.11
CA ASP A 239 -2.85 -19.81 7.29
C ASP A 239 -3.07 -18.58 8.19
N ARG A 240 -2.61 -17.40 7.79
CA ARG A 240 -2.76 -16.18 8.58
C ARG A 240 -4.24 -15.78 8.64
N PRO A 241 -4.83 -15.59 9.83
CA PRO A 241 -6.20 -15.10 9.96
C PRO A 241 -6.30 -13.63 9.49
N VAL A 242 -7.52 -13.20 9.24
CA VAL A 242 -7.84 -11.76 9.14
C VAL A 242 -7.86 -11.20 10.56
N GLU A 243 -7.05 -10.17 10.84
CA GLU A 243 -6.88 -9.60 12.18
C GLU A 243 -7.61 -8.26 12.30
N SER A 244 -8.63 -8.18 13.18
CA SER A 244 -9.40 -6.94 13.40
C SER A 244 -8.62 -5.87 14.17
N LEU A 245 -7.62 -6.28 14.93
CA LEU A 245 -6.77 -5.36 15.69
C LEU A 245 -5.47 -5.12 14.95
N PRO A 246 -5.09 -3.85 14.74
CA PRO A 246 -3.80 -3.55 14.11
C PRO A 246 -2.66 -4.09 14.97
N ALA A 247 -1.70 -4.75 14.32
CA ALA A 247 -0.49 -5.18 14.99
C ALA A 247 0.21 -3.97 15.62
N ARG A 248 0.72 -4.15 16.86
CA ARG A 248 1.46 -3.10 17.54
C ARG A 248 2.66 -2.69 16.71
N ALA A 249 2.77 -1.40 16.38
CA ALA A 249 3.91 -0.88 15.61
C ALA A 249 5.23 -1.20 16.31
N LYS A 250 6.16 -1.83 15.60
CA LYS A 250 7.50 -2.18 16.10
C LYS A 250 8.42 -0.95 16.18
N GLY A 251 8.11 0.10 15.44
CA GLY A 251 8.86 1.34 15.42
C GLY A 251 8.05 2.48 14.81
N VAL A 252 8.39 3.71 15.21
CA VAL A 252 7.83 4.94 14.67
C VAL A 252 8.96 5.73 14.04
N GLY A 253 8.90 5.98 12.74
CA GLY A 253 9.94 6.70 11.99
C GLY A 253 9.38 7.89 11.23
N ASN A 254 10.22 8.87 10.93
CA ASN A 254 9.93 9.97 10.03
C ASN A 254 11.18 10.29 9.22
N SER A 255 11.01 10.65 7.95
CA SER A 255 12.11 11.05 7.06
C SER A 255 11.68 12.17 6.14
N THR A 256 12.63 12.93 5.65
CA THR A 256 12.39 13.97 4.64
C THR A 256 13.56 14.03 3.66
N THR A 257 13.24 14.31 2.40
CA THR A 257 14.26 14.73 1.41
C THR A 257 14.41 16.23 1.50
N LEU A 258 15.64 16.71 1.61
CA LEU A 258 15.91 18.13 1.73
C LEU A 258 15.86 18.81 0.37
N SER A 259 15.40 20.07 0.32
CA SER A 259 15.41 20.88 -0.91
C SER A 259 16.83 21.16 -1.41
N GLU A 260 17.77 21.27 -0.48
CA GLU A 260 19.20 21.48 -0.74
C GLU A 260 20.02 20.51 0.11
N ASP A 261 21.24 20.19 -0.34
CA ASP A 261 22.14 19.32 0.39
C ASP A 261 22.67 20.05 1.64
N VAL A 262 22.70 19.33 2.76
CA VAL A 262 23.22 19.84 4.03
C VAL A 262 24.67 19.41 4.17
N LEU A 263 25.55 20.36 4.43
CA LEU A 263 27.00 20.15 4.49
C LEU A 263 27.55 20.16 5.92
N THR A 264 26.80 20.71 6.87
CA THR A 264 27.25 20.84 8.26
C THR A 264 26.26 20.27 9.26
N GLU A 265 26.77 19.87 10.41
CA GLU A 265 25.93 19.44 11.55
C GLU A 265 24.96 20.56 11.99
N ARG A 266 25.40 21.81 11.97
CA ARG A 266 24.58 22.97 12.33
C ARG A 266 23.33 23.09 11.46
N ASP A 267 23.43 22.77 10.17
CA ASP A 267 22.32 22.84 9.22
C ASP A 267 21.42 21.63 9.32
N ALA A 268 21.97 20.45 9.69
CA ALA A 268 21.22 19.22 9.89
C ALA A 268 20.38 19.24 11.18
N ALA A 269 20.87 19.86 12.24
CA ALA A 269 20.26 19.82 13.56
C ALA A 269 18.79 20.31 13.59
N PRO A 270 18.38 21.41 12.93
CA PRO A 270 16.99 21.85 12.92
C PRO A 270 16.06 20.85 12.21
N VAL A 271 16.57 20.15 11.18
CA VAL A 271 15.80 19.13 10.46
C VAL A 271 15.57 17.92 11.35
N LEU A 272 16.63 17.40 11.97
CA LEU A 272 16.54 16.27 12.91
C LEU A 272 15.62 16.57 14.09
N ARG A 273 15.66 17.80 14.64
CA ARG A 273 14.74 18.24 15.69
C ARG A 273 13.30 18.12 15.26
N ARG A 274 12.89 18.69 14.12
CA ARG A 274 11.52 18.59 13.59
C ARG A 274 11.07 17.16 13.35
N LEU A 275 11.97 16.31 12.82
CA LEU A 275 11.66 14.90 12.63
C LEU A 275 11.45 14.18 13.96
N SER A 276 12.31 14.45 14.95
CA SER A 276 12.21 13.89 16.30
C SER A 276 10.94 14.32 17.04
N GLU A 277 10.56 15.59 16.95
CA GLU A 277 9.30 16.13 17.50
C GLU A 277 8.09 15.41 16.91
N SER A 278 8.07 15.20 15.60
CA SER A 278 7.00 14.45 14.91
C SER A 278 6.92 13.00 15.38
N VAL A 279 8.07 12.33 15.55
CA VAL A 279 8.14 10.97 16.09
C VAL A 279 7.66 10.92 17.53
N ALA A 280 8.14 11.83 18.38
CA ALA A 280 7.77 11.93 19.78
C ALA A 280 6.25 12.19 19.97
N LYS A 281 5.65 13.08 19.16
CA LYS A 281 4.20 13.32 19.16
C LYS A 281 3.41 12.05 18.87
N ARG A 282 3.84 11.24 17.87
CA ARG A 282 3.17 9.98 17.53
C ARG A 282 3.35 8.91 18.59
N LEU A 283 4.52 8.79 19.21
CA LEU A 283 4.76 7.88 20.32
C LEU A 283 3.86 8.21 21.51
N ARG A 284 3.78 9.49 21.91
CA ARG A 284 2.88 9.94 22.99
C ARG A 284 1.40 9.64 22.68
N ALA A 285 0.96 9.96 21.46
CA ALA A 285 -0.41 9.67 21.03
C ALA A 285 -0.73 8.16 21.08
N GLY A 286 0.25 7.31 20.74
CA GLY A 286 0.16 5.85 20.83
C GLY A 286 0.43 5.29 22.22
N LYS A 287 0.66 6.12 23.24
CA LYS A 287 1.06 5.70 24.59
C LYS A 287 2.24 4.70 24.57
N GLN A 288 3.24 4.97 23.72
CA GLN A 288 4.41 4.13 23.54
C GLN A 288 5.67 4.82 24.04
N LEU A 289 6.62 4.00 24.53
CA LEU A 289 7.95 4.45 24.97
C LEU A 289 8.99 4.04 23.91
N ALA A 290 10.02 4.85 23.74
CA ALA A 290 11.17 4.51 22.92
C ALA A 290 12.19 3.70 23.71
N GLY A 291 12.58 2.52 23.23
CA GLY A 291 13.69 1.71 23.78
C GLY A 291 15.00 1.91 23.03
N SER A 292 14.94 2.44 21.81
CA SER A 292 16.11 2.82 21.02
C SER A 292 15.77 3.93 20.05
N ILE A 293 16.77 4.71 19.67
CA ILE A 293 16.67 5.72 18.61
C ILE A 293 17.68 5.39 17.51
N SER A 294 17.27 5.55 16.25
CA SER A 294 18.15 5.42 15.10
C SER A 294 18.04 6.65 14.22
N VAL A 295 19.18 7.15 13.76
CA VAL A 295 19.27 8.24 12.78
C VAL A 295 19.95 7.68 11.55
N GLU A 296 19.37 7.94 10.38
CA GLU A 296 19.94 7.59 9.09
C GLU A 296 20.10 8.85 8.24
N ILE A 297 21.27 8.99 7.63
CA ILE A 297 21.57 10.05 6.67
C ILE A 297 21.83 9.40 5.32
N LYS A 298 21.12 9.86 4.30
CA LYS A 298 21.32 9.47 2.92
C LYS A 298 22.02 10.58 2.16
N TYR A 299 23.17 10.27 1.57
CA TYR A 299 24.00 11.20 0.83
C TYR A 299 23.52 11.41 -0.62
N ALA A 300 24.08 12.39 -1.30
CA ALA A 300 23.74 12.73 -2.70
C ALA A 300 24.03 11.59 -3.69
N ASP A 301 25.03 10.75 -3.41
CA ASP A 301 25.36 9.53 -4.16
C ASP A 301 24.47 8.32 -3.83
N PHE A 302 23.43 8.51 -3.01
CA PHE A 302 22.53 7.48 -2.48
C PHE A 302 23.17 6.49 -1.51
N SER A 303 24.43 6.63 -1.14
CA SER A 303 24.97 5.90 0.00
C SER A 303 24.26 6.36 1.30
N ALA A 304 24.29 5.52 2.32
CA ALA A 304 23.64 5.83 3.59
C ALA A 304 24.57 5.50 4.76
N ALA A 305 24.50 6.31 5.81
CA ALA A 305 25.08 6.03 7.10
C ALA A 305 24.00 6.06 8.17
N SER A 306 24.02 5.10 9.08
CA SER A 306 23.07 5.03 10.19
C SER A 306 23.77 4.84 11.51
N HIS A 307 23.21 5.44 12.56
CA HIS A 307 23.65 5.23 13.93
C HIS A 307 22.42 4.94 14.80
N GLN A 308 22.54 3.92 15.64
CA GLN A 308 21.50 3.53 16.59
C GLN A 308 22.08 3.48 18.00
N MET A 309 21.30 3.96 18.96
CA MET A 309 21.63 3.88 20.38
C MET A 309 20.45 3.40 21.21
N PRO A 310 20.66 2.56 22.21
CA PRO A 310 19.62 2.23 23.17
C PRO A 310 19.29 3.44 24.05
N LEU A 311 18.04 3.49 24.47
CA LEU A 311 17.55 4.49 25.44
C LEU A 311 16.99 3.73 26.64
N ASN A 312 17.16 4.31 27.84
CA ASN A 312 16.30 3.92 28.94
C ASN A 312 14.87 4.25 28.55
N PRO A 313 13.90 3.29 28.64
CA PRO A 313 12.54 3.53 28.22
C PRO A 313 12.02 4.84 28.83
N CYS A 314 11.86 5.87 28.02
CA CYS A 314 11.37 7.16 28.46
C CYS A 314 10.41 7.76 27.43
N LEU A 315 9.55 8.63 27.90
CA LEU A 315 8.85 9.56 27.04
C LEU A 315 9.90 10.56 26.52
N LEU A 316 9.99 10.73 25.20
CA LEU A 316 10.76 11.82 24.63
C LEU A 316 10.02 13.13 24.95
N TYR A 317 10.48 13.81 26.00
CA TYR A 317 10.03 15.16 26.30
C TYR A 317 10.72 16.13 25.34
N THR A 318 9.96 17.00 24.71
CA THR A 318 10.48 18.22 24.12
C THR A 318 10.65 19.24 25.24
N SER A 319 11.63 20.13 25.12
CA SER A 319 12.00 21.14 26.11
C SER A 319 10.89 22.17 26.45
N ASP A 320 9.71 22.06 25.88
CA ASP A 320 8.59 23.00 26.09
C ASP A 320 7.70 22.64 27.30
N ALA A 321 8.08 21.66 28.11
CA ALA A 321 7.36 21.30 29.34
C ALA A 321 7.93 22.02 30.62
N ALA A 322 8.74 23.05 30.43
CA ALA A 322 9.37 23.75 31.52
C ALA A 322 8.83 25.18 31.80
N ASP A 323 7.75 25.56 31.08
CA ASP A 323 7.05 26.84 31.35
C ASP A 323 5.56 26.55 31.59
N ASP A 324 5.24 26.09 32.82
CA ASP A 324 3.99 26.27 33.56
C ASP A 324 4.27 26.26 35.06
#